data_73354c810f64ad184f642b2f0d720c22
#
_entry.id   73354c810f64ad184f642b2f0d720c22
#
_cell.length_a   1.000
_cell.length_b   1.000
_cell.length_c   1.000
_cell.angle_alpha   90.00
_cell.angle_beta   90.00
_cell.angle_gamma   90.00
#
_symmetry.space_group_name_H-M   'P 1'
#
loop_
_entity.id
_entity.type
_entity.pdbx_description
1 polymer ?
#
loop_
_entity_poly.entity_id
_entity_poly.type
_entity_poly.pdbx_seq_one_letter_code
_entity_poly.pdbx_strand_id
1 'polypeptide(L)'
;ASTLKSGSISLFTFAYNLQSVPVGIIGTSYSVAAFPMLVKSFSQKNMKDFIGQISIAARQIIFWSLPIISLLVVLRAQIVRVILGTGQFSWQDTRLTAASVALFVISLVTQGLVLLLVRGYYATGNTKKPFLTNVSSSILVIVLAKLFIYIFNHNPEIISRLEILLRVKDVPGTVMLALPLAYAIGSIVNFIFIWILF
;
A
#
# COMPACT_ATOMS: atom_id res chain seq x y z
N ALA A 1 -7.00 -7.80 -15.81
CA ALA A 1 -6.36 -6.67 -16.54
C ALA A 1 -6.91 -6.54 -17.97
N SER A 2 -7.07 -7.65 -18.70
CA SER A 2 -7.64 -7.65 -20.07
C SER A 2 -9.10 -7.19 -20.17
N THR A 3 -9.82 -7.09 -19.07
CA THR A 3 -11.22 -6.64 -18.98
C THR A 3 -11.37 -5.15 -18.74
N LEU A 4 -10.27 -4.43 -18.51
CA LEU A 4 -10.24 -3.00 -18.26
C LEU A 4 -9.87 -2.23 -19.54
N LYS A 5 -10.23 -0.93 -19.58
CA LYS A 5 -9.90 -0.04 -20.69
C LYS A 5 -8.38 -0.03 -20.93
N SER A 6 -7.97 0.06 -22.20
CA SER A 6 -6.57 0.23 -22.58
C SER A 6 -5.94 1.39 -21.80
N GLY A 7 -4.70 1.21 -21.31
CA GLY A 7 -4.02 2.21 -20.47
C GLY A 7 -4.26 2.11 -18.97
N SER A 8 -5.30 1.40 -18.49
CA SER A 8 -5.61 1.29 -17.05
C SER A 8 -4.45 0.68 -16.24
N ILE A 9 -3.72 -0.27 -16.82
CA ILE A 9 -2.57 -0.91 -16.16
C ILE A 9 -1.43 0.10 -15.99
N SER A 10 -1.18 0.92 -16.98
CA SER A 10 -0.12 1.96 -16.92
C SER A 10 -0.44 2.97 -15.82
N LEU A 11 -1.68 3.46 -15.73
CA LEU A 11 -2.12 4.39 -14.69
C LEU A 11 -1.99 3.77 -13.29
N PHE A 12 -2.37 2.50 -13.14
CA PHE A 12 -2.18 1.75 -11.90
C PHE A 12 -0.69 1.66 -11.52
N THR A 13 0.18 1.32 -12.49
CA THR A 13 1.62 1.19 -12.27
C THR A 13 2.25 2.53 -11.88
N PHE A 14 1.85 3.63 -12.52
CA PHE A 14 2.31 4.96 -12.15
C PHE A 14 1.90 5.35 -10.73
N ALA A 15 0.64 5.11 -10.36
CA ALA A 15 0.16 5.38 -9.00
C ALA A 15 0.90 4.51 -7.96
N TYR A 16 1.12 3.23 -8.27
CA TYR A 16 1.87 2.32 -7.43
C TYR A 16 3.32 2.77 -7.23
N ASN A 17 4.01 3.19 -8.30
CA ASN A 17 5.38 3.68 -8.21
C ASN A 17 5.48 4.95 -7.36
N LEU A 18 4.53 5.87 -7.51
CA LEU A 18 4.51 7.10 -6.69
C LEU A 18 4.35 6.79 -5.20
N GLN A 19 3.44 5.90 -4.82
CA GLN A 19 3.25 5.53 -3.41
C GLN A 19 4.37 4.65 -2.87
N SER A 20 5.10 3.91 -3.71
CA SER A 20 6.20 3.06 -3.28
C SER A 20 7.41 3.85 -2.76
N VAL A 21 7.58 5.09 -3.22
CA VAL A 21 8.69 5.97 -2.79
C VAL A 21 8.65 6.20 -1.27
N PRO A 22 7.59 6.74 -0.67
CA PRO A 22 7.55 6.93 0.79
C PRO A 22 7.59 5.61 1.57
N VAL A 23 7.01 4.52 1.05
CA VAL A 23 7.15 3.19 1.68
C VAL A 23 8.60 2.75 1.70
N GLY A 24 9.34 2.95 0.61
CA GLY A 24 10.76 2.66 0.52
C GLY A 24 11.60 3.50 1.47
N ILE A 25 11.37 4.83 1.49
CA ILE A 25 12.14 5.75 2.34
C ILE A 25 11.89 5.47 3.83
N ILE A 26 10.64 5.29 4.25
CA ILE A 26 10.29 5.11 5.67
C ILE A 26 10.34 3.63 6.05
N GLY A 27 9.48 2.81 5.44
CA GLY A 27 9.31 1.41 5.82
C GLY A 27 10.58 0.60 5.69
N THR A 28 11.26 0.70 4.55
CA THR A 28 12.50 -0.04 4.31
C THR A 28 13.64 0.47 5.18
N SER A 29 13.84 1.79 5.29
CA SER A 29 14.97 2.35 6.05
C SER A 29 14.88 1.98 7.53
N TYR A 30 13.74 2.19 8.17
CA TYR A 30 13.58 1.86 9.59
C TYR A 30 13.63 0.35 9.83
N SER A 31 13.06 -0.47 8.95
CA SER A 31 13.09 -1.93 9.10
C SER A 31 14.50 -2.50 8.92
N VAL A 32 15.28 -1.95 7.97
CA VAL A 32 16.68 -2.35 7.76
C VAL A 32 17.56 -1.89 8.90
N ALA A 33 17.42 -0.64 9.37
CA ALA A 33 18.20 -0.12 10.50
C ALA A 33 17.92 -0.87 11.81
N ALA A 34 16.69 -1.31 12.04
CA ALA A 34 16.33 -2.10 13.23
C ALA A 34 16.87 -3.54 13.19
N PHE A 35 17.10 -4.11 12.00
CA PHE A 35 17.39 -5.53 11.83
C PHE A 35 18.63 -6.02 12.62
N PRO A 36 19.82 -5.36 12.61
CA PRO A 36 20.97 -5.80 13.39
C PRO A 36 20.69 -5.86 14.90
N MET A 37 19.92 -4.88 15.42
CA MET A 37 19.55 -4.84 16.84
C MET A 37 18.60 -5.97 17.20
N LEU A 38 17.65 -6.29 16.29
CA LEU A 38 16.73 -7.41 16.46
C LEU A 38 17.48 -8.74 16.51
N VAL A 39 18.43 -8.97 15.58
CA VAL A 39 19.28 -10.19 15.59
C VAL A 39 20.08 -10.29 16.87
N LYS A 40 20.71 -9.20 17.33
CA LYS A 40 21.49 -9.17 18.56
C LYS A 40 20.62 -9.49 19.77
N SER A 41 19.47 -8.82 19.94
CA SER A 41 18.60 -9.05 21.10
C SER A 41 18.05 -10.48 21.12
N PHE A 42 17.70 -11.04 19.96
CA PHE A 42 17.25 -12.42 19.85
C PHE A 42 18.35 -13.42 20.18
N SER A 43 19.57 -13.24 19.68
CA SER A 43 20.72 -14.13 19.96
C SER A 43 21.10 -14.14 21.46
N GLN A 44 20.90 -13.01 22.13
CA GLN A 44 21.07 -12.87 23.58
C GLN A 44 19.87 -13.40 24.41
N LYS A 45 18.84 -13.96 23.75
CA LYS A 45 17.59 -14.42 24.36
C LYS A 45 16.86 -13.32 25.18
N ASN A 46 17.11 -12.05 24.86
CA ASN A 46 16.48 -10.92 25.52
C ASN A 46 15.23 -10.48 24.73
N MET A 47 14.12 -11.19 24.97
CA MET A 47 12.85 -10.92 24.29
C MET A 47 12.25 -9.57 24.66
N LYS A 48 12.56 -9.03 25.84
CA LYS A 48 12.09 -7.70 26.24
C LYS A 48 12.70 -6.61 25.34
N ASP A 49 14.00 -6.66 25.13
CA ASP A 49 14.68 -5.72 24.23
C ASP A 49 14.28 -5.94 22.77
N PHE A 50 14.09 -7.20 22.35
CA PHE A 50 13.62 -7.53 21.00
C PHE A 50 12.27 -6.84 20.70
N ILE A 51 11.28 -7.00 21.56
CA ILE A 51 9.96 -6.35 21.42
C ILE A 51 10.09 -4.84 21.54
N GLY A 52 10.94 -4.35 22.44
CA GLY A 52 11.24 -2.94 22.61
C GLY A 52 11.74 -2.29 21.31
N GLN A 53 12.71 -2.92 20.63
CA GLN A 53 13.24 -2.41 19.36
C GLN A 53 12.18 -2.38 18.24
N ILE A 54 11.33 -3.42 18.15
CA ILE A 54 10.21 -3.42 17.21
C ILE A 54 9.24 -2.28 17.51
N SER A 55 8.89 -2.07 18.77
CA SER A 55 7.98 -0.99 19.18
C SER A 55 8.53 0.40 18.86
N ILE A 56 9.83 0.61 19.06
CA ILE A 56 10.50 1.88 18.72
C ILE A 56 10.43 2.10 17.22
N ALA A 57 10.85 1.12 16.42
CA ALA A 57 10.83 1.23 14.96
C ALA A 57 9.41 1.41 14.41
N ALA A 58 8.43 0.70 14.96
CA ALA A 58 7.02 0.83 14.56
C ALA A 58 6.48 2.24 14.84
N ARG A 59 6.78 2.82 16.00
CA ARG A 59 6.38 4.20 16.34
C ARG A 59 6.99 5.21 15.36
N GLN A 60 8.25 5.04 14.97
CA GLN A 60 8.92 5.92 14.01
C GLN A 60 8.27 5.81 12.62
N ILE A 61 7.99 4.58 12.16
CA ILE A 61 7.29 4.36 10.90
C ILE A 61 5.92 5.04 10.91
N ILE A 62 5.12 4.86 11.96
CA ILE A 62 3.81 5.50 12.08
C ILE A 62 3.94 7.03 12.10
N PHE A 63 4.85 7.55 12.93
CA PHE A 63 5.05 9.00 13.11
C PHE A 63 5.39 9.69 11.79
N TRP A 64 6.32 9.16 11.01
CA TRP A 64 6.71 9.77 9.74
C TRP A 64 5.72 9.49 8.61
N SER A 65 5.00 8.37 8.65
CA SER A 65 4.01 8.05 7.63
C SER A 65 2.79 8.96 7.68
N LEU A 66 2.31 9.38 8.86
CA LEU A 66 1.10 10.18 8.99
C LEU A 66 1.18 11.56 8.27
N PRO A 67 2.22 12.39 8.46
CA PRO A 67 2.34 13.66 7.72
C PRO A 67 2.50 13.42 6.21
N ILE A 68 3.20 12.37 5.80
CA ILE A 68 3.37 12.04 4.37
C ILE A 68 2.05 11.60 3.75
N ILE A 69 1.24 10.79 4.44
CA ILE A 69 -0.11 10.44 4.01
C ILE A 69 -0.95 11.69 3.79
N SER A 70 -0.97 12.59 4.77
CA SER A 70 -1.73 13.84 4.69
C SER A 70 -1.30 14.68 3.49
N LEU A 71 0.01 14.83 3.30
CA LEU A 71 0.57 15.58 2.17
C LEU A 71 0.25 14.93 0.82
N LEU A 72 0.40 13.62 0.71
CA LEU A 72 0.07 12.88 -0.51
C LEU A 72 -1.42 12.95 -0.85
N VAL A 73 -2.32 12.88 0.14
CA VAL A 73 -3.76 12.99 -0.09
C VAL A 73 -4.13 14.40 -0.58
N VAL A 74 -3.58 15.44 0.04
CA VAL A 74 -3.88 16.84 -0.32
C VAL A 74 -3.27 17.22 -1.66
N LEU A 75 -2.01 16.89 -1.89
CA LEU A 75 -1.25 17.27 -3.09
C LEU A 75 -1.27 16.22 -4.21
N ARG A 76 -2.08 15.16 -4.10
CA ARG A 76 -2.10 14.03 -5.04
C ARG A 76 -2.14 14.45 -6.51
N ALA A 77 -3.01 15.40 -6.85
CA ALA A 77 -3.17 15.85 -8.24
C ALA A 77 -1.98 16.67 -8.72
N GLN A 78 -1.43 17.53 -7.87
CA GLN A 78 -0.26 18.34 -8.15
C GLN A 78 0.98 17.46 -8.34
N ILE A 79 1.21 16.51 -7.44
CA ILE A 79 2.34 15.57 -7.52
C ILE A 79 2.26 14.76 -8.82
N VAL A 80 1.10 14.17 -9.11
CA VAL A 80 0.90 13.41 -10.35
C VAL A 80 1.13 14.30 -11.57
N ARG A 81 0.61 15.54 -11.56
CA ARG A 81 0.74 16.45 -12.69
C ARG A 81 2.18 16.92 -12.93
N VAL A 82 2.92 17.20 -11.87
CA VAL A 82 4.32 17.63 -11.97
C VAL A 82 5.22 16.50 -12.45
N ILE A 83 5.00 15.27 -11.98
CA ILE A 83 5.89 14.12 -12.28
C ILE A 83 5.52 13.48 -13.62
N LEU A 84 4.23 13.33 -13.90
CA LEU A 84 3.75 12.56 -15.06
C LEU A 84 3.06 13.40 -16.13
N GLY A 85 2.81 14.67 -15.87
CA GLY A 85 2.01 15.55 -16.74
C GLY A 85 2.72 16.03 -18.01
N THR A 86 3.56 15.19 -18.62
CA THR A 86 4.29 15.49 -19.87
C THR A 86 3.80 14.62 -21.02
N GLY A 87 3.99 15.10 -22.24
CA GLY A 87 3.64 14.35 -23.45
C GLY A 87 2.13 14.13 -23.60
N GLN A 88 1.73 12.89 -23.80
CA GLN A 88 0.33 12.50 -24.05
C GLN A 88 -0.49 12.24 -22.79
N PHE A 89 0.07 12.48 -21.58
CA PHE A 89 -0.63 12.24 -20.30
C PHE A 89 -1.74 13.28 -20.11
N SER A 90 -2.99 12.84 -20.28
CA SER A 90 -4.17 13.71 -20.26
C SER A 90 -4.53 14.19 -18.84
N TRP A 91 -5.40 15.20 -18.76
CA TRP A 91 -5.96 15.62 -17.47
C TRP A 91 -6.82 14.53 -16.81
N GLN A 92 -7.49 13.71 -17.62
CA GLN A 92 -8.27 12.57 -17.13
C GLN A 92 -7.36 11.51 -16.50
N ASP A 93 -6.21 11.21 -17.16
CA ASP A 93 -5.21 10.28 -16.62
C ASP A 93 -4.61 10.80 -15.31
N THR A 94 -4.36 12.11 -15.21
CA THR A 94 -3.91 12.77 -13.98
C THR A 94 -4.90 12.53 -12.84
N ARG A 95 -6.20 12.74 -13.09
CA ARG A 95 -7.25 12.56 -12.07
C ARG A 95 -7.39 11.10 -11.64
N LEU A 96 -7.38 10.14 -12.57
CA LEU A 96 -7.46 8.72 -12.27
C LEU A 96 -6.24 8.22 -11.50
N THR A 97 -5.04 8.65 -11.92
CA THR A 97 -3.80 8.30 -11.21
C THR A 97 -3.79 8.91 -9.80
N ALA A 98 -4.20 10.16 -9.64
CA ALA A 98 -4.29 10.81 -8.33
C ALA A 98 -5.32 10.14 -7.41
N ALA A 99 -6.46 9.69 -7.96
CA ALA A 99 -7.44 8.91 -7.21
C ALA A 99 -6.88 7.54 -6.77
N SER A 100 -6.12 6.88 -7.65
CA SER A 100 -5.43 5.63 -7.34
C SER A 100 -4.38 5.82 -6.24
N VAL A 101 -3.58 6.90 -6.29
CA VAL A 101 -2.62 7.26 -5.23
C VAL A 101 -3.34 7.44 -3.90
N ALA A 102 -4.47 8.14 -3.86
CA ALA A 102 -5.24 8.34 -2.62
C ALA A 102 -5.70 7.02 -2.00
N LEU A 103 -6.09 6.03 -2.80
CA LEU A 103 -6.45 4.70 -2.31
C LEU A 103 -5.24 3.92 -1.79
N PHE A 104 -4.12 3.95 -2.49
CA PHE A 104 -2.90 3.29 -2.06
C PHE A 104 -2.36 3.83 -0.74
N VAL A 105 -2.40 5.13 -0.56
CA VAL A 105 -1.83 5.81 0.61
C VAL A 105 -2.49 5.38 1.92
N ILE A 106 -3.76 4.91 1.89
CA ILE A 106 -4.46 4.35 3.05
C ILE A 106 -3.67 3.18 3.66
N SER A 107 -3.01 2.38 2.84
CA SER A 107 -2.23 1.21 3.29
C SER A 107 -0.73 1.50 3.53
N LEU A 108 -0.28 2.73 3.41
CA LEU A 108 1.15 3.08 3.51
C LEU A 108 1.75 2.68 4.86
N VAL A 109 1.08 3.00 5.97
CA VAL A 109 1.53 2.62 7.31
C VAL A 109 1.63 1.11 7.44
N THR A 110 0.59 0.39 7.03
CA THR A 110 0.55 -1.08 7.15
C THR A 110 1.63 -1.74 6.31
N GLN A 111 1.93 -1.23 5.12
CA GLN A 111 3.03 -1.71 4.29
C GLN A 111 4.39 -1.53 4.99
N GLY A 112 4.64 -0.35 5.58
CA GLY A 112 5.86 -0.10 6.36
C GLY A 112 6.00 -1.02 7.57
N LEU A 113 4.90 -1.25 8.30
CA LEU A 113 4.87 -2.16 9.45
C LEU A 113 5.05 -3.62 9.06
N VAL A 114 4.49 -4.05 7.91
CA VAL A 114 4.73 -5.41 7.37
C VAL A 114 6.22 -5.61 7.10
N LEU A 115 6.91 -4.64 6.48
CA LEU A 115 8.36 -4.74 6.25
C LEU A 115 9.14 -4.91 7.56
N LEU A 116 8.77 -4.17 8.60
CA LEU A 116 9.39 -4.29 9.92
C LEU A 116 9.15 -5.68 10.53
N LEU A 117 7.90 -6.16 10.55
CA LEU A 117 7.56 -7.47 11.12
C LEU A 117 8.22 -8.62 10.36
N VAL A 118 8.30 -8.55 9.04
CA VAL A 118 9.05 -9.52 8.22
C VAL A 118 10.51 -9.58 8.65
N ARG A 119 11.15 -8.42 8.89
CA ARG A 119 12.52 -8.39 9.44
C ARG A 119 12.60 -8.98 10.84
N GLY A 120 11.60 -8.74 11.68
CA GLY A 120 11.48 -9.38 12.99
C GLY A 120 11.47 -10.91 12.90
N TYR A 121 10.67 -11.47 11.99
CA TYR A 121 10.67 -12.91 11.74
C TYR A 121 12.01 -13.43 11.21
N TYR A 122 12.67 -12.71 10.31
CA TYR A 122 13.98 -13.10 9.80
C TYR A 122 15.04 -13.09 10.89
N ALA A 123 14.98 -12.15 11.82
CA ALA A 123 15.86 -12.11 12.98
C ALA A 123 15.72 -13.34 13.90
N THR A 124 14.54 -13.95 13.93
CA THR A 124 14.27 -15.21 14.67
C THR A 124 14.58 -16.48 13.86
N GLY A 125 15.06 -16.34 12.61
CA GLY A 125 15.29 -17.46 11.69
C GLY A 125 14.03 -18.05 11.05
N ASN A 126 12.85 -17.47 11.30
CA ASN A 126 11.58 -17.98 10.79
C ASN A 126 11.20 -17.28 9.47
N THR A 127 11.48 -17.92 8.35
CA THR A 127 11.15 -17.41 7.01
C THR A 127 9.81 -17.93 6.48
N LYS A 128 9.29 -19.03 7.04
CA LYS A 128 8.08 -19.70 6.55
C LYS A 128 6.82 -18.87 6.80
N LYS A 129 6.69 -18.29 8.01
CA LYS A 129 5.49 -17.51 8.37
C LYS A 129 5.31 -16.28 7.47
N PRO A 130 6.32 -15.38 7.28
CA PRO A 130 6.19 -14.25 6.37
C PRO A 130 5.91 -14.67 4.92
N PHE A 131 6.51 -15.77 4.46
CA PHE A 131 6.25 -16.29 3.12
C PHE A 131 4.77 -16.68 2.95
N LEU A 132 4.24 -17.49 3.88
CA LEU A 132 2.84 -17.93 3.82
C LEU A 132 1.86 -16.76 3.90
N THR A 133 2.09 -15.78 4.79
CA THR A 133 1.22 -14.60 4.89
C THR A 133 1.24 -13.76 3.62
N ASN A 134 2.41 -13.54 3.02
CA ASN A 134 2.53 -12.78 1.77
C ASN A 134 1.85 -13.50 0.59
N VAL A 135 2.01 -14.83 0.47
CA VAL A 135 1.33 -15.62 -0.58
C VAL A 135 -0.19 -15.57 -0.39
N SER A 136 -0.68 -15.79 0.84
CA SER A 136 -2.12 -15.74 1.15
C SER A 136 -2.69 -14.36 0.83
N SER A 137 -1.98 -13.29 1.20
CA SER A 137 -2.40 -11.91 0.92
C SER A 137 -2.40 -11.59 -0.58
N SER A 138 -1.44 -12.11 -1.34
CA SER A 138 -1.41 -11.93 -2.79
C SER A 138 -2.61 -12.59 -3.46
N ILE A 139 -2.97 -13.80 -3.03
CA ILE A 139 -4.19 -14.49 -3.51
C ILE A 139 -5.43 -13.67 -3.14
N LEU A 140 -5.50 -13.16 -1.91
CA LEU A 140 -6.61 -12.33 -1.45
C LEU A 140 -6.75 -11.05 -2.29
N VAL A 141 -5.65 -10.36 -2.60
CA VAL A 141 -5.67 -9.17 -3.48
C VAL A 141 -6.26 -9.50 -4.85
N ILE A 142 -5.88 -10.64 -5.45
CA ILE A 142 -6.40 -11.06 -6.75
C ILE A 142 -7.91 -11.33 -6.67
N VAL A 143 -8.37 -12.00 -5.61
CA VAL A 143 -9.79 -12.29 -5.39
C VAL A 143 -10.58 -11.00 -5.17
N LEU A 144 -10.09 -10.10 -4.32
CA LEU A 144 -10.71 -8.80 -4.06
C LEU A 144 -10.76 -7.93 -5.32
N ALA A 145 -9.70 -7.93 -6.14
CA ALA A 145 -9.68 -7.16 -7.37
C ALA A 145 -10.78 -7.64 -8.35
N LYS A 146 -10.94 -8.95 -8.51
CA LYS A 146 -12.02 -9.52 -9.33
C LYS A 146 -13.40 -9.19 -8.76
N LEU A 147 -13.54 -9.33 -7.44
CA LEU A 147 -14.81 -9.04 -6.74
C LEU A 147 -15.21 -7.58 -6.90
N PHE A 148 -14.29 -6.63 -6.68
CA PHE A 148 -14.58 -5.20 -6.83
C PHE A 148 -14.86 -4.80 -8.27
N ILE A 149 -14.15 -5.37 -9.26
CA ILE A 149 -14.48 -5.14 -10.68
C ILE A 149 -15.89 -5.64 -10.98
N TYR A 150 -16.29 -6.81 -10.46
CA TYR A 150 -17.63 -7.33 -10.62
C TYR A 150 -18.68 -6.44 -9.97
N ILE A 151 -18.46 -6.02 -8.70
CA ILE A 151 -19.35 -5.15 -7.96
C ILE A 151 -19.52 -3.79 -8.66
N PHE A 152 -18.42 -3.17 -9.12
CA PHE A 152 -18.45 -1.86 -9.78
C PHE A 152 -19.19 -1.88 -11.13
N ASN A 153 -19.14 -3.02 -11.83
CA ASN A 153 -19.87 -3.18 -13.09
C ASN A 153 -21.38 -3.42 -12.88
N HIS A 154 -21.80 -4.04 -11.74
CA HIS A 154 -23.19 -4.39 -11.50
C HIS A 154 -23.91 -3.40 -10.57
N ASN A 155 -23.19 -2.57 -9.81
CA ASN A 155 -23.75 -1.64 -8.84
C ASN A 155 -23.23 -0.21 -9.08
N PRO A 156 -23.87 0.56 -9.97
CA PRO A 156 -23.43 1.92 -10.30
C PRO A 156 -23.47 2.89 -9.12
N GLU A 157 -24.29 2.62 -8.10
CA GLU A 157 -24.35 3.47 -6.90
C GLU A 157 -23.08 3.42 -6.06
N ILE A 158 -22.46 2.23 -5.93
CA ILE A 158 -21.24 2.05 -5.13
C ILE A 158 -20.08 2.79 -5.78
N ILE A 159 -19.90 2.62 -7.08
CA ILE A 159 -18.84 3.30 -7.81
C ILE A 159 -19.07 4.81 -7.82
N SER A 160 -20.32 5.28 -7.98
CA SER A 160 -20.65 6.71 -7.95
C SER A 160 -20.28 7.38 -6.62
N ARG A 161 -20.50 6.72 -5.48
CA ARG A 161 -20.07 7.23 -4.16
C ARG A 161 -18.55 7.35 -4.08
N LEU A 162 -17.82 6.35 -4.57
CA LEU A 162 -16.35 6.39 -4.62
C LEU A 162 -15.84 7.51 -5.55
N GLU A 163 -16.48 7.68 -6.71
CA GLU A 163 -16.17 8.74 -7.68
C GLU A 163 -16.36 10.14 -7.09
N ILE A 164 -17.44 10.35 -6.33
CA ILE A 164 -17.71 11.61 -5.64
C ILE A 164 -16.62 11.87 -4.59
N LEU A 165 -16.30 10.87 -3.76
CA LEU A 165 -15.28 10.98 -2.72
C LEU A 165 -13.90 11.31 -3.30
N LEU A 166 -13.54 10.69 -4.42
CA LEU A 166 -12.26 10.87 -5.08
C LEU A 166 -12.25 12.04 -6.07
N ARG A 167 -13.40 12.68 -6.33
CA ARG A 167 -13.60 13.78 -7.29
C ARG A 167 -13.32 13.39 -8.73
N VAL A 168 -13.76 12.21 -9.15
CA VAL A 168 -13.52 11.65 -10.50
C VAL A 168 -14.82 11.25 -11.23
N LYS A 169 -15.97 11.80 -10.82
CA LYS A 169 -17.31 11.45 -11.35
C LYS A 169 -17.41 11.58 -12.88
N ASP A 170 -16.73 12.57 -13.47
CA ASP A 170 -16.80 12.87 -14.90
C ASP A 170 -15.69 12.19 -15.71
N VAL A 171 -14.98 11.23 -15.14
CA VAL A 171 -13.82 10.61 -15.78
C VAL A 171 -14.17 9.18 -16.20
N PRO A 172 -14.04 8.81 -17.47
CA PRO A 172 -14.31 7.46 -17.93
C PRO A 172 -13.21 6.48 -17.45
N GLY A 173 -13.61 5.24 -17.12
CA GLY A 173 -12.64 4.18 -16.76
C GLY A 173 -12.39 4.06 -15.26
N THR A 174 -13.22 4.62 -14.42
CA THR A 174 -13.13 4.59 -12.93
C THR A 174 -13.18 3.18 -12.34
N VAL A 175 -13.68 2.17 -13.08
CA VAL A 175 -13.62 0.74 -12.68
C VAL A 175 -12.19 0.28 -12.35
N MET A 176 -11.16 0.91 -12.94
CA MET A 176 -9.77 0.61 -12.60
C MET A 176 -9.42 0.88 -11.13
N LEU A 177 -10.18 1.76 -10.45
CA LEU A 177 -9.99 2.05 -9.02
C LEU A 177 -10.25 0.84 -8.12
N ALA A 178 -10.90 -0.20 -8.65
CA ALA A 178 -11.01 -1.49 -7.99
C ALA A 178 -9.65 -2.12 -7.64
N LEU A 179 -8.63 -1.91 -8.50
CA LEU A 179 -7.30 -2.48 -8.31
C LEU A 179 -6.54 -1.87 -7.11
N PRO A 180 -6.37 -0.53 -7.03
CA PRO A 180 -5.72 0.09 -5.87
C PRO A 180 -6.52 -0.11 -4.57
N LEU A 181 -7.85 -0.16 -4.64
CA LEU A 181 -8.69 -0.46 -3.48
C LEU A 181 -8.46 -1.89 -2.96
N ALA A 182 -8.45 -2.87 -3.86
CA ALA A 182 -8.17 -4.27 -3.53
C ALA A 182 -6.76 -4.43 -2.92
N TYR A 183 -5.78 -3.75 -3.48
CA TYR A 183 -4.41 -3.75 -2.97
C TYR A 183 -4.32 -3.13 -1.57
N ALA A 184 -4.97 -1.99 -1.34
CA ALA A 184 -4.97 -1.31 -0.05
C ALA A 184 -5.59 -2.20 1.05
N ILE A 185 -6.75 -2.80 0.79
CA ILE A 185 -7.41 -3.71 1.72
C ILE A 185 -6.56 -4.97 1.94
N GLY A 186 -6.03 -5.57 0.87
CA GLY A 186 -5.16 -6.73 0.97
C GLY A 186 -3.90 -6.48 1.79
N SER A 187 -3.30 -5.29 1.68
CA SER A 187 -2.14 -4.88 2.49
C SER A 187 -2.48 -4.74 3.98
N ILE A 188 -3.67 -4.20 4.29
CA ILE A 188 -4.16 -4.10 5.67
C ILE A 188 -4.39 -5.50 6.25
N VAL A 189 -5.03 -6.39 5.48
CA VAL A 189 -5.25 -7.78 5.91
C VAL A 189 -3.92 -8.53 6.09
N ASN A 190 -2.95 -8.32 5.19
CA ASN A 190 -1.60 -8.87 5.34
C ASN A 190 -0.94 -8.43 6.65
N PHE A 191 -1.05 -7.14 6.98
CA PHE A 191 -0.54 -6.62 8.24
C PHE A 191 -1.21 -7.32 9.44
N ILE A 192 -2.54 -7.47 9.41
CA ILE A 192 -3.28 -8.13 10.49
C ILE A 192 -2.83 -9.59 10.64
N PHE A 193 -2.69 -10.33 9.53
CA PHE A 193 -2.25 -11.72 9.56
C PHE A 193 -0.84 -11.87 10.12
N ILE A 194 0.11 -11.05 9.64
CA ILE A 194 1.48 -11.13 10.10
C ILE A 194 1.61 -10.69 11.57
N TRP A 195 0.79 -9.74 12.00
CA TRP A 195 0.74 -9.27 13.39
C TRP A 195 0.21 -10.34 14.35
N ILE A 196 -0.89 -11.02 13.99
CA ILE A 196 -1.49 -12.08 14.82
C ILE A 196 -0.55 -13.28 14.97
N LEU A 197 0.23 -13.58 13.93
CA LEU A 197 1.17 -14.69 13.94
C LEU A 197 2.52 -14.35 14.59
N PHE A 198 2.77 -13.06 14.86
CA PHE A 198 4.00 -12.56 15.48
C PHE A 198 3.97 -12.68 16.99
#